data_f9345a456bccded1f2c3066890c001cb
#
_entry.id   f9345a456bccded1f2c3066890c001cb
#
_cell.length_a   1.000
_cell.length_b   1.000
_cell.length_c   1.000
_cell.angle_alpha   90.00
_cell.angle_beta   90.00
_cell.angle_gamma   90.00
#
_symmetry.space_group_name_H-M   'P 1'
#
loop_
_entity.id
_entity.type
_entity.pdbx_description
1 polymer ?
#
loop_
_entity_poly.entity_id
_entity_poly.type
_entity_poly.pdbx_seq_one_letter_code
_entity_poly.pdbx_strand_id
1 'polypeptide(L)'
;MGHFSNSEEIFDAIEYVAEEPSTKQKEMLLAEFLSDDYFRMVITAAMDPLVTYGVLKTPQVPSGHEHFDVGTWRTLGDLSKRTLTGHAAHEVLTDELEALEASSQELFKRILNKDLRAGIGVAIVNKAAKRVFGRGIIPDFPYQRCSLPKHVKLNEWPWKEGVDSQVKMDGMFANLSIPADTGLPTQLHTRKGQEFDITGSAWQTLKRELVLLQGGTRYSGELGIIRGGVLMRRKASNGIFNSL
;
A
#
# COMPACT_ATOMS: atom_id res chain seq x y z
N MET A 1 -3.12 20.51 23.13
CA MET A 1 -2.82 19.68 21.97
C MET A 1 -1.66 20.36 21.26
N GLY A 2 -0.48 19.73 21.24
CA GLY A 2 0.68 20.28 20.55
C GLY A 2 0.45 20.19 19.05
N HIS A 3 0.64 21.29 18.36
CA HIS A 3 0.78 21.28 16.92
C HIS A 3 2.25 21.04 16.61
N PHE A 4 2.54 20.07 15.74
CA PHE A 4 3.88 19.89 15.21
C PHE A 4 4.19 21.06 14.27
N SER A 5 5.29 21.76 14.52
CA SER A 5 5.64 22.98 13.80
C SER A 5 6.48 22.70 12.55
N ASN A 6 7.20 21.56 12.54
CA ASN A 6 8.12 21.19 11.47
C ASN A 6 8.29 19.67 11.37
N SER A 7 9.05 19.23 10.37
CA SER A 7 9.31 17.81 10.08
C SER A 7 10.23 17.13 11.10
N GLU A 8 11.10 17.87 11.78
CA GLU A 8 11.95 17.35 12.85
C GLU A 8 11.12 16.89 14.04
N GLU A 9 10.19 17.72 14.53
CA GLU A 9 9.28 17.35 15.62
C GLU A 9 8.42 16.11 15.28
N ILE A 10 8.02 15.97 14.01
CA ILE A 10 7.29 14.78 13.55
C ILE A 10 8.20 13.55 13.54
N PHE A 11 9.45 13.71 13.10
CA PHE A 11 10.43 12.64 13.13
C PHE A 11 10.64 12.15 14.57
N ASP A 12 10.83 13.05 15.51
CA ASP A 12 11.00 12.74 16.92
C ASP A 12 9.76 12.01 17.51
N ALA A 13 8.57 12.46 17.13
CA ALA A 13 7.34 11.77 17.53
C ALA A 13 7.24 10.35 16.97
N ILE A 14 7.70 10.12 15.73
CA ILE A 14 7.77 8.78 15.12
C ILE A 14 8.80 7.90 15.84
N GLU A 15 9.98 8.44 16.17
CA GLU A 15 11.00 7.73 16.95
C GLU A 15 10.48 7.40 18.36
N TYR A 16 9.79 8.33 19.01
CA TYR A 16 9.16 8.07 20.31
C TYR A 16 8.14 6.91 20.23
N VAL A 17 7.33 6.86 19.17
CA VAL A 17 6.44 5.71 18.91
C VAL A 17 7.25 4.43 18.63
N ALA A 18 8.39 4.53 17.95
CA ALA A 18 9.22 3.37 17.63
C ALA A 18 9.78 2.70 18.89
N GLU A 19 10.22 3.50 19.87
CA GLU A 19 10.79 3.05 21.15
C GLU A 19 9.77 2.39 22.07
N GLU A 20 8.48 2.67 21.92
CA GLU A 20 7.44 2.08 22.76
C GLU A 20 7.25 0.59 22.47
N PRO A 21 7.48 -0.34 23.43
CA PRO A 21 7.35 -1.78 23.18
C PRO A 21 5.90 -2.26 23.12
N SER A 22 4.98 -1.55 23.75
CA SER A 22 3.57 -1.95 23.86
C SER A 22 2.76 -1.50 22.66
N THR A 23 2.20 -2.44 21.89
CA THR A 23 1.29 -2.14 20.78
C THR A 23 0.09 -1.28 21.21
N LYS A 24 -0.42 -1.50 22.44
CA LYS A 24 -1.54 -0.71 22.96
C LYS A 24 -1.13 0.73 23.27
N GLN A 25 0.07 0.94 23.81
CA GLN A 25 0.59 2.28 24.04
C GLN A 25 0.92 2.98 22.74
N LYS A 26 1.51 2.29 21.75
CA LYS A 26 1.67 2.84 20.40
C LYS A 26 0.34 3.34 19.81
N GLU A 27 -0.75 2.56 19.96
CA GLU A 27 -2.08 2.96 19.51
C GLU A 27 -2.56 4.24 20.19
N MET A 28 -2.29 4.40 21.50
CA MET A 28 -2.69 5.60 22.26
C MET A 28 -1.89 6.82 21.83
N LEU A 29 -0.57 6.71 21.71
CA LEU A 29 0.31 7.79 21.23
C LEU A 29 -0.09 8.23 19.82
N LEU A 30 -0.32 7.27 18.93
CA LEU A 30 -0.79 7.57 17.58
C LEU A 30 -2.16 8.28 17.59
N ALA A 31 -3.08 7.90 18.48
CA ALA A 31 -4.37 8.58 18.59
C ALA A 31 -4.22 10.06 19.02
N GLU A 32 -3.26 10.35 19.87
CA GLU A 32 -2.92 11.72 20.26
C GLU A 32 -2.31 12.50 19.06
N PHE A 33 -1.26 11.94 18.44
CA PHE A 33 -0.53 12.62 17.36
C PHE A 33 -1.34 12.77 16.06
N LEU A 34 -2.22 11.82 15.74
CA LEU A 34 -3.09 11.90 14.55
C LEU A 34 -4.11 13.06 14.61
N SER A 35 -4.31 13.67 15.76
CA SER A 35 -5.11 14.89 15.88
C SER A 35 -4.46 16.07 15.15
N ASP A 36 -3.15 16.04 14.97
CA ASP A 36 -2.39 17.01 14.20
C ASP A 36 -2.45 16.71 12.70
N ASP A 37 -2.73 17.73 11.87
CA ASP A 37 -2.88 17.59 10.42
C ASP A 37 -1.56 17.23 9.74
N TYR A 38 -0.46 17.80 10.19
CA TYR A 38 0.85 17.58 9.59
C TYR A 38 1.34 16.16 9.85
N PHE A 39 1.23 15.70 11.11
CA PHE A 39 1.53 14.30 11.45
C PHE A 39 0.68 13.32 10.62
N ARG A 40 -0.61 13.62 10.48
CA ARG A 40 -1.54 12.79 9.70
C ARG A 40 -1.16 12.77 8.21
N MET A 41 -0.71 13.89 7.64
CA MET A 41 -0.21 13.94 6.26
C MET A 41 1.00 13.03 6.08
N VAL A 42 1.98 13.07 6.99
CA VAL A 42 3.16 12.20 6.95
C VAL A 42 2.79 10.73 7.05
N ILE A 43 1.95 10.36 8.01
CA ILE A 43 1.47 8.98 8.17
C ILE A 43 0.77 8.48 6.88
N THR A 44 -0.10 9.31 6.30
CA THR A 44 -0.82 8.97 5.06
C THR A 44 0.16 8.83 3.89
N ALA A 45 1.05 9.78 3.69
CA ALA A 45 2.06 9.73 2.63
C ALA A 45 2.93 8.47 2.71
N ALA A 46 3.33 8.08 3.93
CA ALA A 46 4.16 6.90 4.14
C ALA A 46 3.40 5.58 4.03
N MET A 47 2.13 5.52 4.45
CA MET A 47 1.44 4.25 4.69
C MET A 47 0.28 3.95 3.73
N ASP A 48 -0.24 4.94 2.99
CA ASP A 48 -1.31 4.70 2.01
C ASP A 48 -0.82 3.76 0.91
N PRO A 49 -1.36 2.54 0.77
CA PRO A 49 -0.92 1.57 -0.22
C PRO A 49 -1.22 1.98 -1.67
N LEU A 50 -2.13 2.93 -1.87
CA LEU A 50 -2.47 3.46 -3.20
C LEU A 50 -1.46 4.49 -3.68
N VAL A 51 -0.66 5.08 -2.78
CA VAL A 51 0.40 6.03 -3.11
C VAL A 51 1.72 5.28 -3.28
N THR A 52 2.38 5.47 -4.42
CA THR A 52 3.72 4.94 -4.68
C THR A 52 4.59 6.02 -5.32
N TYR A 53 5.85 6.08 -4.95
CA TYR A 53 6.77 7.13 -5.43
C TYR A 53 7.66 6.65 -6.58
N GLY A 54 7.74 5.35 -6.83
CA GLY A 54 8.52 4.76 -7.91
C GLY A 54 10.03 4.97 -7.79
N VAL A 55 10.52 5.26 -6.59
CA VAL A 55 11.94 5.44 -6.29
C VAL A 55 12.51 4.09 -5.87
N LEU A 56 13.42 3.54 -6.66
CA LEU A 56 14.08 2.26 -6.37
C LEU A 56 15.28 2.43 -5.44
N LYS A 57 15.99 3.54 -5.58
CA LYS A 57 17.16 3.85 -4.78
C LYS A 57 17.20 5.34 -4.47
N THR A 58 17.18 5.66 -3.19
CA THR A 58 17.28 7.04 -2.70
C THR A 58 18.73 7.53 -2.78
N PRO A 59 18.98 8.74 -3.30
CA PRO A 59 20.32 9.34 -3.27
C PRO A 59 20.91 9.39 -1.86
N GLN A 60 22.22 9.20 -1.76
CA GLN A 60 22.97 9.33 -0.51
C GLN A 60 23.79 10.60 -0.59
N VAL A 61 23.33 11.62 0.09
CA VAL A 61 23.91 12.97 0.09
C VAL A 61 24.00 13.51 1.51
N PRO A 62 24.90 14.48 1.79
CA PRO A 62 24.92 15.19 3.07
C PRO A 62 23.58 15.86 3.37
N SER A 63 23.28 16.09 4.63
CA SER A 63 22.11 16.86 5.06
C SER A 63 22.40 18.35 5.05
N GLY A 64 21.38 19.15 4.76
CA GLY A 64 21.38 20.60 4.84
C GLY A 64 20.83 21.14 6.16
N HIS A 65 19.96 22.15 6.07
CA HIS A 65 19.43 22.87 7.24
C HIS A 65 17.92 23.16 7.12
N GLU A 66 17.24 22.70 6.07
CA GLU A 66 15.85 23.03 5.82
C GLU A 66 14.91 21.94 6.38
N HIS A 67 13.72 22.34 6.74
CA HIS A 67 12.62 21.43 7.07
C HIS A 67 11.70 21.23 5.84
N PHE A 68 10.74 20.30 5.94
CA PHE A 68 9.76 20.15 4.88
C PHE A 68 8.99 21.43 4.64
N ASP A 69 8.96 21.83 3.40
CA ASP A 69 8.16 22.95 2.91
C ASP A 69 7.12 22.51 1.87
N VAL A 70 6.48 23.47 1.23
CA VAL A 70 5.53 23.24 0.14
C VAL A 70 6.21 22.57 -1.06
N GLY A 71 7.50 22.86 -1.30
CA GLY A 71 8.30 22.24 -2.36
C GLY A 71 8.48 20.74 -2.13
N THR A 72 8.85 20.33 -0.91
CA THR A 72 9.00 18.94 -0.50
C THR A 72 7.71 18.13 -0.72
N TRP A 73 6.56 18.69 -0.32
CA TRP A 73 5.26 18.05 -0.55
C TRP A 73 4.87 17.99 -2.04
N ARG A 74 5.25 18.99 -2.81
CA ARG A 74 5.06 18.99 -4.28
C ARG A 74 5.89 17.88 -4.92
N THR A 75 7.15 17.74 -4.54
CA THR A 75 8.03 16.66 -5.02
C THR A 75 7.43 15.28 -4.76
N LEU A 76 6.93 15.02 -3.53
CA LEU A 76 6.20 13.78 -3.22
C LEU A 76 4.96 13.60 -4.12
N GLY A 77 4.20 14.67 -4.33
CA GLY A 77 3.01 14.67 -5.20
C GLY A 77 3.36 14.34 -6.65
N ASP A 78 4.41 14.93 -7.20
CA ASP A 78 4.85 14.72 -8.59
C ASP A 78 5.40 13.30 -8.81
N LEU A 79 6.15 12.78 -7.84
CA LEU A 79 6.59 11.39 -7.85
C LEU A 79 5.40 10.41 -7.83
N SER A 80 4.42 10.67 -6.95
CA SER A 80 3.24 9.80 -6.82
C SER A 80 2.36 9.77 -8.06
N LYS A 81 2.22 10.91 -8.75
CA LYS A 81 1.48 11.06 -10.01
C LYS A 81 2.28 10.64 -11.24
N ARG A 82 3.56 10.25 -11.06
CA ARG A 82 4.48 9.90 -12.15
C ARG A 82 4.74 11.04 -13.13
N THR A 83 4.51 12.29 -12.75
CA THR A 83 4.90 13.49 -13.52
C THR A 83 6.40 13.75 -13.41
N LEU A 84 7.03 13.26 -12.35
CA LEU A 84 8.47 13.29 -12.13
C LEU A 84 9.02 11.84 -12.08
N THR A 85 9.87 11.46 -13.04
CA THR A 85 10.39 10.10 -13.20
C THR A 85 11.81 10.07 -13.77
N GLY A 86 12.50 8.92 -13.69
CA GLY A 86 13.81 8.69 -14.31
C GLY A 86 14.90 9.60 -13.76
N HIS A 87 15.76 10.14 -14.65
CA HIS A 87 16.89 11.00 -14.26
C HIS A 87 16.44 12.30 -13.61
N ALA A 88 15.39 12.93 -14.15
CA ALA A 88 14.83 14.16 -13.57
C ALA A 88 14.37 13.95 -12.12
N ALA A 89 13.75 12.81 -11.83
CA ALA A 89 13.38 12.48 -10.45
C ALA A 89 14.62 12.32 -9.55
N HIS A 90 15.69 11.71 -10.07
CA HIS A 90 16.92 11.54 -9.30
C HIS A 90 17.60 12.88 -9.00
N GLU A 91 17.65 13.79 -9.96
CA GLU A 91 18.21 15.14 -9.77
C GLU A 91 17.43 15.92 -8.72
N VAL A 92 16.11 16.05 -8.89
CA VAL A 92 15.25 16.76 -7.93
C VAL A 92 15.32 16.13 -6.53
N LEU A 93 15.37 14.80 -6.43
CA LEU A 93 15.52 14.13 -5.14
C LEU A 93 16.90 14.37 -4.50
N THR A 94 17.93 14.51 -5.30
CA THR A 94 19.28 14.85 -4.81
C THR A 94 19.27 16.24 -4.21
N ASP A 95 18.78 17.23 -4.94
CA ASP A 95 18.72 18.64 -4.49
C ASP A 95 17.83 18.77 -3.23
N GLU A 96 16.68 18.13 -3.21
CA GLU A 96 15.77 18.12 -2.05
C GLU A 96 16.43 17.52 -0.80
N LEU A 97 17.09 16.37 -0.96
CA LEU A 97 17.77 15.70 0.15
C LEU A 97 18.99 16.47 0.66
N GLU A 98 19.72 17.19 -0.20
CA GLU A 98 20.84 18.06 0.19
C GLU A 98 20.37 19.29 0.95
N ALA A 99 19.17 19.80 0.68
CA ALA A 99 18.61 20.94 1.40
C ALA A 99 18.12 20.56 2.80
N LEU A 100 17.53 19.37 2.96
CA LEU A 100 16.89 18.95 4.20
C LEU A 100 17.89 18.67 5.33
N GLU A 101 17.59 19.15 6.53
CA GLU A 101 18.32 18.79 7.76
C GLU A 101 18.16 17.28 8.06
N ALA A 102 19.01 16.74 8.94
CA ALA A 102 19.21 15.29 9.10
C ALA A 102 17.93 14.50 9.42
N SER A 103 17.10 14.99 10.34
CA SER A 103 15.86 14.33 10.76
C SER A 103 14.81 14.39 9.65
N SER A 104 14.66 15.54 9.01
CA SER A 104 13.76 15.73 7.87
C SER A 104 14.20 14.91 6.65
N GLN A 105 15.52 14.85 6.40
CA GLN A 105 16.08 14.01 5.34
C GLN A 105 15.76 12.53 5.57
N GLU A 106 15.95 12.04 6.79
CA GLU A 106 15.62 10.63 7.12
C GLU A 106 14.10 10.39 7.05
N LEU A 107 13.27 11.32 7.53
CA LEU A 107 11.83 11.23 7.42
C LEU A 107 11.38 11.14 5.96
N PHE A 108 11.94 11.99 5.09
CA PHE A 108 11.66 11.98 3.65
C PHE A 108 12.01 10.62 3.02
N LYS A 109 13.20 10.08 3.34
CA LYS A 109 13.63 8.74 2.90
C LYS A 109 12.66 7.64 3.36
N ARG A 110 12.17 7.71 4.60
CA ARG A 110 11.19 6.75 5.14
C ARG A 110 9.83 6.84 4.43
N ILE A 111 9.37 8.04 4.09
CA ILE A 111 8.16 8.25 3.30
C ILE A 111 8.32 7.63 1.90
N LEU A 112 9.41 7.95 1.20
CA LEU A 112 9.70 7.38 -0.14
C LEU A 112 9.75 5.85 -0.14
N ASN A 113 10.35 5.26 0.90
CA ASN A 113 10.46 3.82 1.07
C ASN A 113 9.17 3.17 1.60
N LYS A 114 8.15 3.96 1.96
CA LYS A 114 6.89 3.46 2.53
C LYS A 114 7.09 2.67 3.83
N ASP A 115 8.10 3.04 4.63
CA ASP A 115 8.44 2.40 5.89
C ASP A 115 8.95 3.42 6.90
N LEU A 116 8.11 3.77 7.87
CA LEU A 116 8.44 4.73 8.93
C LEU A 116 9.38 4.14 10.01
N ARG A 117 9.65 2.84 9.98
CA ARG A 117 10.48 2.12 10.96
C ARG A 117 9.99 2.23 12.41
N ALA A 118 8.75 2.61 12.62
CA ALA A 118 8.14 2.78 13.95
C ALA A 118 7.53 1.49 14.52
N GLY A 119 7.65 0.35 13.83
CA GLY A 119 7.03 -0.90 14.26
C GLY A 119 5.51 -0.82 14.31
N ILE A 120 4.90 0.02 13.48
CA ILE A 120 3.46 0.19 13.35
C ILE A 120 2.99 -0.30 11.97
N GLY A 121 1.81 -0.89 11.94
CA GLY A 121 1.16 -1.29 10.68
C GLY A 121 -0.17 -0.57 10.50
N VAL A 122 -0.74 -0.66 9.29
CA VAL A 122 -2.03 -0.05 8.93
C VAL A 122 -3.13 -0.34 9.96
N ALA A 123 -3.16 -1.57 10.49
CA ALA A 123 -4.17 -1.96 11.48
C ALA A 123 -4.08 -1.13 12.78
N ILE A 124 -2.87 -0.83 13.27
CA ILE A 124 -2.65 -0.03 14.49
C ILE A 124 -3.03 1.43 14.22
N VAL A 125 -2.56 1.99 13.10
CA VAL A 125 -2.88 3.36 12.68
C VAL A 125 -4.39 3.54 12.52
N ASN A 126 -5.07 2.62 11.84
CA ASN A 126 -6.52 2.70 11.67
C ASN A 126 -7.30 2.51 12.97
N LYS A 127 -6.81 1.73 13.93
CA LYS A 127 -7.41 1.67 15.27
C LYS A 127 -7.27 2.98 16.02
N ALA A 128 -6.08 3.59 15.99
CA ALA A 128 -5.84 4.91 16.56
C ALA A 128 -6.74 5.98 15.91
N ALA A 129 -6.79 6.01 14.57
CA ALA A 129 -7.63 6.94 13.82
C ALA A 129 -9.13 6.77 14.13
N LYS A 130 -9.61 5.54 14.32
CA LYS A 130 -11.01 5.30 14.74
C LYS A 130 -11.35 5.91 16.08
N ARG A 131 -10.41 6.00 17.02
CA ARG A 131 -10.63 6.67 18.31
C ARG A 131 -10.83 8.17 18.16
N VAL A 132 -10.12 8.78 17.20
CA VAL A 132 -10.13 10.25 16.98
C VAL A 132 -11.22 10.65 16.01
N PHE A 133 -11.38 9.95 14.91
CA PHE A 133 -12.23 10.34 13.78
C PHE A 133 -13.44 9.43 13.55
N GLY A 134 -13.62 8.39 14.37
CA GLY A 134 -14.66 7.38 14.17
C GLY A 134 -14.43 6.44 12.97
N ARG A 135 -13.35 6.65 12.19
CA ARG A 135 -13.01 5.87 10.99
C ARG A 135 -11.52 5.69 10.83
N GLY A 136 -11.09 4.69 10.05
CA GLY A 136 -9.71 4.57 9.60
C GLY A 136 -9.36 5.65 8.58
N ILE A 137 -8.07 6.01 8.49
CA ILE A 137 -7.55 7.02 7.56
C ILE A 137 -6.69 6.40 6.45
N ILE A 138 -6.16 5.20 6.65
CA ILE A 138 -5.38 4.47 5.65
C ILE A 138 -6.31 3.45 4.98
N PRO A 139 -6.38 3.42 3.63
CA PRO A 139 -7.15 2.40 2.92
C PRO A 139 -6.70 1.00 3.33
N ASP A 140 -7.66 0.15 3.66
CA ASP A 140 -7.42 -1.25 3.98
C ASP A 140 -8.23 -2.12 3.01
N PHE A 141 -7.54 -2.98 2.28
CA PHE A 141 -8.13 -3.90 1.31
C PHE A 141 -8.07 -5.30 1.89
N PRO A 142 -9.08 -5.69 2.69
CA PRO A 142 -9.11 -7.02 3.28
C PRO A 142 -9.16 -8.09 2.19
N TYR A 143 -8.30 -9.08 2.30
CA TYR A 143 -8.31 -10.25 1.46
C TYR A 143 -8.27 -11.52 2.32
N GLN A 144 -8.92 -12.56 1.82
CA GLN A 144 -8.94 -13.84 2.52
C GLN A 144 -7.56 -14.50 2.42
N ARG A 145 -7.01 -14.88 3.56
CA ARG A 145 -5.75 -15.63 3.63
C ARG A 145 -6.03 -17.09 3.95
N CYS A 146 -5.30 -17.98 3.30
CA CYS A 146 -5.25 -19.37 3.74
C CYS A 146 -4.51 -19.45 5.08
N SER A 147 -5.04 -20.21 6.02
CA SER A 147 -4.35 -20.56 7.25
C SER A 147 -3.28 -21.62 6.99
N LEU A 148 -2.15 -21.52 7.68
CA LEU A 148 -1.16 -22.60 7.66
C LEU A 148 -1.68 -23.82 8.44
N PRO A 149 -1.32 -25.05 8.08
CA PRO A 149 -1.76 -26.26 8.80
C PRO A 149 -1.51 -26.21 10.31
N LYS A 150 -0.43 -25.56 10.75
CA LYS A 150 -0.11 -25.36 12.17
C LYS A 150 -1.08 -24.44 12.93
N HIS A 151 -1.90 -23.64 12.21
CA HIS A 151 -2.86 -22.71 12.79
C HIS A 151 -4.29 -23.22 12.73
N VAL A 152 -4.52 -24.41 12.20
CA VAL A 152 -5.83 -25.05 12.10
C VAL A 152 -5.81 -26.44 12.71
N LYS A 153 -6.93 -26.82 13.29
CA LYS A 153 -7.10 -28.17 13.86
C LYS A 153 -7.69 -29.07 12.79
N LEU A 154 -6.84 -29.70 11.99
CA LEU A 154 -7.26 -30.57 10.88
C LEU A 154 -8.15 -31.74 11.32
N ASN A 155 -8.02 -32.20 12.57
CA ASN A 155 -8.84 -33.26 13.16
C ASN A 155 -10.29 -32.82 13.43
N GLU A 156 -10.57 -31.53 13.50
CA GLU A 156 -11.91 -30.94 13.67
C GLU A 156 -12.63 -30.68 12.32
N TRP A 157 -11.97 -30.95 11.20
CA TRP A 157 -12.56 -30.75 9.89
C TRP A 157 -13.62 -31.80 9.55
N PRO A 158 -14.65 -31.42 8.77
CA PRO A 158 -15.77 -32.30 8.44
C PRO A 158 -15.40 -33.30 7.33
N TRP A 159 -14.35 -34.11 7.53
CA TRP A 159 -13.83 -35.06 6.55
C TRP A 159 -14.89 -36.04 6.03
N LYS A 160 -15.88 -36.40 6.85
CA LYS A 160 -16.98 -37.28 6.44
C LYS A 160 -18.01 -36.61 5.55
N GLU A 161 -18.16 -35.29 5.68
CA GLU A 161 -19.07 -34.46 4.88
C GLU A 161 -18.43 -34.02 3.56
N GLY A 162 -17.13 -34.18 3.46
CA GLY A 162 -16.29 -33.75 2.35
C GLY A 162 -15.57 -32.46 2.61
N VAL A 163 -14.43 -32.30 1.95
CA VAL A 163 -13.63 -31.06 1.90
C VAL A 163 -13.21 -30.79 0.48
N ASP A 164 -13.32 -29.55 0.06
CA ASP A 164 -12.87 -29.13 -1.26
C ASP A 164 -11.34 -28.98 -1.28
N SER A 165 -10.72 -29.43 -2.34
CA SER A 165 -9.31 -29.23 -2.59
C SER A 165 -9.08 -28.56 -3.95
N GLN A 166 -8.18 -27.60 -3.99
CA GLN A 166 -7.84 -26.89 -5.22
C GLN A 166 -6.33 -26.88 -5.43
N VAL A 167 -5.91 -26.95 -6.68
CA VAL A 167 -4.52 -26.71 -7.04
C VAL A 167 -4.18 -25.25 -6.76
N LYS A 168 -3.13 -25.02 -5.97
CA LYS A 168 -2.63 -23.65 -5.75
C LYS A 168 -2.01 -23.12 -7.03
N MET A 169 -2.72 -22.20 -7.67
CA MET A 169 -2.23 -21.50 -8.86
C MET A 169 -1.05 -20.60 -8.52
N ASP A 170 -0.09 -20.51 -9.40
CA ASP A 170 1.05 -19.59 -9.29
C ASP A 170 0.84 -18.40 -10.24
N GLY A 171 0.08 -17.43 -9.80
CA GLY A 171 -0.25 -16.23 -10.53
C GLY A 171 0.03 -14.96 -9.73
N MET A 172 -0.52 -13.85 -10.17
CA MET A 172 -0.54 -12.58 -9.45
C MET A 172 -1.88 -12.45 -8.73
N PHE A 173 -1.83 -12.28 -7.40
CA PHE A 173 -3.05 -12.13 -6.62
C PHE A 173 -3.86 -10.92 -7.10
N ALA A 174 -5.14 -11.10 -7.32
CA ALA A 174 -6.08 -10.06 -7.73
C ALA A 174 -7.39 -10.15 -6.95
N ASN A 175 -7.92 -8.97 -6.62
CA ASN A 175 -9.28 -8.80 -6.13
C ASN A 175 -10.13 -8.18 -7.24
N LEU A 176 -11.19 -8.85 -7.61
CA LEU A 176 -12.18 -8.38 -8.55
C LEU A 176 -13.41 -7.89 -7.79
N SER A 177 -13.81 -6.66 -7.99
CA SER A 177 -15.04 -6.10 -7.46
C SER A 177 -16.04 -5.89 -8.60
N ILE A 178 -17.15 -6.59 -8.57
CA ILE A 178 -18.24 -6.45 -9.54
C ILE A 178 -19.37 -5.69 -8.84
N PRO A 179 -19.70 -4.47 -9.25
CA PRO A 179 -20.80 -3.71 -8.66
C PRO A 179 -22.14 -4.42 -8.86
N ALA A 180 -23.07 -4.22 -7.93
CA ALA A 180 -24.46 -4.63 -8.11
C ALA A 180 -25.15 -3.76 -9.18
N ASP A 181 -24.77 -2.49 -9.26
CA ASP A 181 -25.23 -1.56 -10.30
C ASP A 181 -24.40 -1.74 -11.57
N THR A 182 -25.07 -2.08 -12.66
CA THR A 182 -24.47 -2.30 -13.98
C THR A 182 -23.89 -1.02 -14.62
N GLY A 183 -24.23 0.16 -14.10
CA GLY A 183 -23.67 1.44 -14.51
C GLY A 183 -22.28 1.74 -13.98
N LEU A 184 -21.84 1.01 -12.96
CA LEU A 184 -20.51 1.20 -12.37
C LEU A 184 -19.48 0.24 -13.00
N PRO A 185 -18.22 0.67 -13.14
CA PRO A 185 -17.18 -0.17 -13.71
C PRO A 185 -16.79 -1.32 -12.78
N THR A 186 -16.55 -2.48 -13.36
CA THR A 186 -15.86 -3.58 -12.67
C THR A 186 -14.41 -3.19 -12.43
N GLN A 187 -13.93 -3.40 -11.21
CA GLN A 187 -12.59 -3.00 -10.79
C GLN A 187 -11.75 -4.22 -10.43
N LEU A 188 -10.52 -4.23 -10.87
CA LEU A 188 -9.53 -5.27 -10.56
C LEU A 188 -8.36 -4.64 -9.80
N HIS A 189 -8.08 -5.13 -8.60
CA HIS A 189 -7.06 -4.55 -7.72
C HIS A 189 -6.04 -5.59 -7.28
N THR A 190 -4.82 -5.13 -7.06
CA THR A 190 -3.78 -5.91 -6.39
C THR A 190 -4.15 -6.16 -4.91
N ARG A 191 -3.37 -6.98 -4.21
CA ARG A 191 -3.50 -7.21 -2.77
C ARG A 191 -3.46 -5.92 -1.93
N LYS A 192 -2.73 -4.91 -2.39
CA LYS A 192 -2.59 -3.61 -1.73
C LYS A 192 -3.65 -2.60 -2.16
N GLY A 193 -4.59 -2.99 -3.03
CA GLY A 193 -5.65 -2.11 -3.51
C GLY A 193 -5.29 -1.24 -4.71
N GLN A 194 -4.09 -1.39 -5.28
CA GLN A 194 -3.72 -0.71 -6.52
C GLN A 194 -4.52 -1.31 -7.68
N GLU A 195 -5.11 -0.48 -8.51
CA GLU A 195 -5.84 -0.93 -9.69
C GLU A 195 -4.89 -1.50 -10.74
N PHE A 196 -5.33 -2.56 -11.42
CA PHE A 196 -4.62 -3.09 -12.56
C PHE A 196 -4.98 -2.27 -13.80
N ASP A 197 -3.98 -1.74 -14.46
CA ASP A 197 -4.13 -1.08 -15.75
C ASP A 197 -4.14 -2.11 -16.88
N ILE A 198 -5.24 -2.84 -17.00
CA ILE A 198 -5.46 -3.81 -18.08
C ILE A 198 -6.38 -3.18 -19.12
N THR A 199 -5.85 -2.88 -20.28
CA THR A 199 -6.57 -2.22 -21.38
C THR A 199 -6.63 -3.07 -22.64
N GLY A 200 -7.30 -2.58 -23.68
CA GLY A 200 -7.30 -3.18 -25.01
C GLY A 200 -7.90 -4.60 -25.06
N SER A 201 -7.28 -5.45 -25.86
CA SER A 201 -7.78 -6.81 -26.13
C SER A 201 -7.71 -7.74 -24.92
N ALA A 202 -6.72 -7.56 -24.02
CA ALA A 202 -6.60 -8.31 -22.78
C ALA A 202 -7.78 -8.03 -21.85
N TRP A 203 -8.18 -6.76 -21.71
CA TRP A 203 -9.36 -6.39 -20.94
C TRP A 203 -10.67 -6.94 -21.54
N GLN A 204 -10.83 -6.90 -22.86
CA GLN A 204 -12.01 -7.44 -23.52
C GLN A 204 -12.11 -8.96 -23.36
N THR A 205 -10.97 -9.67 -23.33
CA THR A 205 -10.93 -11.10 -23.07
C THR A 205 -11.33 -11.39 -21.62
N LEU A 206 -10.77 -10.70 -20.67
CA LEU A 206 -11.12 -10.83 -19.25
C LEU A 206 -12.61 -10.54 -19.03
N LYS A 207 -13.14 -9.46 -19.58
CA LYS A 207 -14.56 -9.10 -19.45
C LYS A 207 -15.51 -10.22 -19.89
N ARG A 208 -15.19 -10.94 -20.95
CA ARG A 208 -16.03 -12.05 -21.42
C ARG A 208 -16.13 -13.17 -20.39
N GLU A 209 -15.02 -13.47 -19.72
CA GLU A 209 -15.01 -14.48 -18.64
C GLU A 209 -15.75 -13.98 -17.38
N LEU A 210 -15.74 -12.66 -17.12
CA LEU A 210 -16.37 -12.06 -15.96
C LEU A 210 -17.92 -12.03 -16.03
N VAL A 211 -18.50 -12.16 -17.21
CA VAL A 211 -19.98 -12.16 -17.40
C VAL A 211 -20.67 -13.28 -16.62
N LEU A 212 -19.96 -14.36 -16.33
CA LEU A 212 -20.48 -15.50 -15.56
C LEU A 212 -20.49 -15.26 -14.05
N LEU A 213 -19.90 -14.16 -13.59
CA LEU A 213 -19.77 -13.85 -12.17
C LEU A 213 -20.91 -12.94 -11.69
N GLN A 214 -21.36 -13.19 -10.46
CA GLN A 214 -22.47 -12.45 -9.86
C GLN A 214 -22.08 -11.00 -9.51
N GLY A 215 -22.91 -10.04 -9.92
CA GLY A 215 -22.80 -8.64 -9.49
C GLY A 215 -23.04 -8.45 -7.98
N GLY A 216 -22.52 -7.38 -7.42
CA GLY A 216 -22.56 -7.10 -5.99
C GLY A 216 -21.58 -7.93 -5.15
N THR A 217 -20.65 -8.63 -5.80
CA THR A 217 -19.75 -9.59 -5.17
C THR A 217 -18.28 -9.21 -5.40
N ARG A 218 -17.44 -9.54 -4.43
CA ARG A 218 -15.98 -9.44 -4.56
C ARG A 218 -15.40 -10.85 -4.67
N TYR A 219 -14.56 -11.06 -5.67
CA TYR A 219 -13.83 -12.30 -5.89
C TYR A 219 -12.35 -12.08 -5.64
N SER A 220 -11.71 -13.03 -4.98
CA SER A 220 -10.26 -13.06 -4.80
C SER A 220 -9.69 -14.27 -5.51
N GLY A 221 -8.62 -14.09 -6.26
CA GLY A 221 -8.02 -15.16 -7.05
C GLY A 221 -6.61 -14.86 -7.50
N GLU A 222 -6.14 -15.71 -8.41
CA GLU A 222 -4.83 -15.57 -9.04
C GLU A 222 -5.02 -15.20 -10.52
N LEU A 223 -4.43 -14.10 -10.94
CA LEU A 223 -4.40 -13.66 -12.32
C LEU A 223 -3.20 -14.30 -13.01
N GLY A 224 -3.43 -15.02 -14.07
CA GLY A 224 -2.41 -15.69 -14.86
C GLY A 224 -2.63 -15.49 -16.35
N ILE A 225 -1.62 -15.76 -17.16
CA ILE A 225 -1.70 -15.68 -18.63
C ILE A 225 -1.66 -17.10 -19.20
N ILE A 226 -2.59 -17.38 -20.09
CA ILE A 226 -2.61 -18.59 -20.90
C ILE A 226 -2.11 -18.25 -22.30
N ARG A 227 -1.08 -18.94 -22.76
CA ARG A 227 -0.53 -18.80 -24.11
C ARG A 227 -0.44 -20.18 -24.76
N GLY A 228 -1.09 -20.33 -25.93
CA GLY A 228 -1.15 -21.62 -26.62
C GLY A 228 -1.81 -22.75 -25.78
N GLY A 229 -2.80 -22.43 -24.95
CA GLY A 229 -3.48 -23.38 -24.07
C GLY A 229 -2.70 -23.76 -22.80
N VAL A 230 -1.53 -23.17 -22.56
CA VAL A 230 -0.69 -23.47 -21.39
C VAL A 230 -0.63 -22.26 -20.46
N LEU A 231 -0.88 -22.48 -19.16
CA LEU A 231 -0.72 -21.46 -18.13
C LEU A 231 0.78 -21.13 -17.97
N MET A 232 1.11 -19.85 -18.14
CA MET A 232 2.48 -19.38 -18.01
C MET A 232 2.89 -19.29 -16.54
N ARG A 233 4.20 -19.51 -16.27
CA ARG A 233 4.75 -19.30 -14.93
C ARG A 233 4.61 -17.84 -14.51
N ARG A 234 4.43 -17.61 -13.21
CA ARG A 234 4.21 -16.28 -12.60
C ARG A 234 5.19 -15.21 -13.09
N LYS A 235 6.50 -15.51 -13.15
CA LYS A 235 7.52 -14.53 -13.61
C LYS A 235 7.25 -14.05 -15.03
N ALA A 236 6.88 -14.94 -15.94
CA ALA A 236 6.56 -14.61 -17.33
C ALA A 236 5.21 -13.87 -17.43
N SER A 237 4.19 -14.30 -16.67
CA SER A 237 2.89 -13.62 -16.60
C SER A 237 3.03 -12.19 -16.06
N ASN A 238 3.79 -11.98 -14.99
CA ASN A 238 4.03 -10.64 -14.43
C ASN A 238 4.77 -9.72 -15.40
N GLY A 239 5.75 -10.26 -16.17
CA GLY A 239 6.43 -9.48 -17.21
C GLY A 239 5.47 -8.94 -18.26
N ILE A 240 4.51 -9.77 -18.69
CA ILE A 240 3.48 -9.36 -19.66
C ILE A 240 2.51 -8.35 -19.04
N PHE A 241 2.02 -8.57 -17.83
CA PHE A 241 1.13 -7.61 -17.14
C PHE A 241 1.77 -6.25 -16.94
N ASN A 242 3.08 -6.19 -16.67
CA ASN A 242 3.79 -4.91 -16.49
C ASN A 242 4.12 -4.21 -17.82
N SER A 243 3.90 -4.86 -18.95
CA SER A 243 4.15 -4.31 -20.29
C SER A 243 2.88 -3.97 -21.08
N LEU A 244 1.72 -4.28 -20.53
CA LEU A 244 0.41 -3.89 -21.08
C LEU A 244 0.06 -2.47 -20.72
#